data_33930c6ccca0b885b26e6f2ee59b7145
#
_entry.id   33930c6ccca0b885b26e6f2ee59b7145
#
_cell.length_a   1.000
_cell.length_b   1.000
_cell.length_c   1.000
_cell.angle_alpha   90.00
_cell.angle_beta   90.00
_cell.angle_gamma   90.00
#
_symmetry.space_group_name_H-M   'P 1'
#
loop_
_entity.id
_entity.type
_entity.pdbx_description
1 polymer ?
#
loop_
_entity_poly.entity_id
_entity_poly.type
_entity_poly.pdbx_seq_one_letter_code
_entity_poly.pdbx_strand_id
1 'polypeptide(L)'
;MIKNIIHKRAVIVPVIMIAAMWFGFLLQSMGFFSSCFGAIIPLLPEGLFGIITSPLLHGNVDHIVSNSIPIIFLLFLLYQFYPEVANKVFLLGWISSGFLLWILPPIDIFTGEYLYNCTIGASGVVYVLAFFLFFAGVFRWNMKLLTISLLVVLYYGSLIWGMFPEELFYTMNEPSKISWQAHLSGALIGSIMAFIFKKSGEKKKKFIWEFPNYYSEKDDKLWQEYKENNPDDFLELPYKKRDDIWDHLDELRKK
;
A
#
# COMPACT_ATOMS: atom_id res chain seq x y z
N MET A 1 1.40 -15.71 -28.67
CA MET A 1 1.27 -14.25 -28.48
C MET A 1 1.51 -13.94 -27.02
N ILE A 2 2.67 -13.42 -26.64
CA ILE A 2 3.00 -13.03 -25.27
C ILE A 2 2.13 -11.80 -24.97
N LYS A 3 1.07 -11.97 -24.17
CA LYS A 3 0.30 -10.84 -23.63
C LYS A 3 1.28 -9.89 -22.94
N ASN A 4 1.23 -8.60 -23.28
CA ASN A 4 2.03 -7.56 -22.64
C ASN A 4 2.01 -7.76 -21.12
N ILE A 5 3.11 -8.22 -20.57
CA ILE A 5 3.27 -8.53 -19.14
C ILE A 5 3.15 -7.25 -18.29
N ILE A 6 3.50 -6.09 -18.90
CA ILE A 6 3.49 -4.78 -18.24
C ILE A 6 2.35 -3.92 -18.80
N HIS A 7 1.53 -3.38 -17.89
CA HIS A 7 0.51 -2.41 -18.25
C HIS A 7 1.15 -1.08 -18.68
N LYS A 8 0.77 -0.55 -19.85
CA LYS A 8 1.32 0.71 -20.38
C LYS A 8 1.24 1.87 -19.36
N ARG A 9 0.14 1.97 -18.62
CA ARG A 9 -0.06 3.00 -17.59
C ARG A 9 0.92 2.87 -16.42
N ALA A 10 1.40 1.66 -16.11
CA ALA A 10 2.37 1.44 -15.05
C ALA A 10 3.74 2.08 -15.35
N VAL A 11 4.04 2.36 -16.61
CA VAL A 11 5.25 3.08 -17.01
C VAL A 11 4.97 4.55 -17.28
N ILE A 12 3.89 4.85 -18.00
CA ILE A 12 3.60 6.23 -18.47
C ILE A 12 3.29 7.16 -17.29
N VAL A 13 2.46 6.71 -16.31
CA VAL A 13 2.02 7.60 -15.22
C VAL A 13 3.18 8.00 -14.29
N PRO A 14 4.05 7.07 -13.84
CA PRO A 14 5.24 7.46 -13.07
C PRO A 14 6.14 8.44 -13.83
N VAL A 15 6.38 8.20 -15.12
CA VAL A 15 7.23 9.09 -15.95
C VAL A 15 6.64 10.50 -16.04
N ILE A 16 5.34 10.63 -16.28
CA ILE A 16 4.65 11.93 -16.31
C ILE A 16 4.76 12.62 -14.95
N MET A 17 4.52 11.91 -13.86
CA MET A 17 4.60 12.48 -12.52
C MET A 17 6.00 13.00 -12.21
N ILE A 18 7.04 12.21 -12.50
CA ILE A 18 8.43 12.63 -12.31
C ILE A 18 8.77 13.84 -13.18
N ALA A 19 8.39 13.82 -14.46
CA ALA A 19 8.62 14.96 -15.35
C ALA A 19 7.96 16.24 -14.81
N ALA A 20 6.73 16.14 -14.29
CA ALA A 20 6.02 17.27 -13.69
C ALA A 20 6.70 17.77 -12.41
N MET A 21 7.17 16.87 -11.53
CA MET A 21 7.92 17.22 -10.31
C MET A 21 9.22 17.95 -10.64
N TRP A 22 10.02 17.40 -11.55
CA TRP A 22 11.29 18.01 -11.96
C TRP A 22 11.10 19.32 -12.70
N PHE A 23 10.05 19.45 -13.51
CA PHE A 23 9.69 20.70 -14.14
C PHE A 23 9.28 21.77 -13.12
N GLY A 24 8.44 21.43 -12.15
CA GLY A 24 8.06 22.33 -11.05
C GLY A 24 9.27 22.77 -10.23
N PHE A 25 10.17 21.83 -9.89
CA PHE A 25 11.42 22.14 -9.20
C PHE A 25 12.34 23.07 -10.00
N LEU A 26 12.45 22.85 -11.32
CA LEU A 26 13.23 23.72 -12.19
C LEU A 26 12.69 25.16 -12.19
N LEU A 27 11.38 25.34 -12.36
CA LEU A 27 10.76 26.66 -12.32
C LEU A 27 10.96 27.34 -10.96
N GLN A 28 10.86 26.59 -9.86
CA GLN A 28 11.09 27.10 -8.51
C GLN A 28 12.57 27.50 -8.31
N SER A 29 13.52 26.70 -8.78
CA SER A 29 14.96 26.99 -8.68
C SER A 29 15.39 28.19 -9.52
N MET A 30 14.67 28.46 -10.62
CA MET A 30 14.85 29.65 -11.44
C MET A 30 14.21 30.94 -10.86
N GLY A 31 13.54 30.82 -9.70
CA GLY A 31 12.95 31.99 -9.02
C GLY A 31 11.59 32.44 -9.56
N PHE A 32 10.92 31.61 -10.39
CA PHE A 32 9.57 31.97 -10.88
C PHE A 32 8.51 31.97 -9.77
N PHE A 33 8.77 31.28 -8.65
CA PHE A 33 7.85 31.18 -7.52
C PHE A 33 8.54 31.59 -6.22
N SER A 34 7.79 32.26 -5.34
CA SER A 34 8.23 32.50 -3.96
C SER A 34 8.23 31.18 -3.17
N SER A 35 8.94 31.13 -2.04
CA SER A 35 9.11 29.93 -1.24
C SER A 35 7.81 29.25 -0.78
N CYS A 36 6.72 30.02 -0.57
CA CYS A 36 5.40 29.49 -0.16
C CYS A 36 4.37 29.46 -1.30
N PHE A 37 4.72 29.91 -2.51
CA PHE A 37 3.78 29.87 -3.62
C PHE A 37 3.48 28.41 -4.01
N GLY A 38 2.20 28.06 -4.06
CA GLY A 38 1.78 26.71 -4.37
C GLY A 38 2.01 25.66 -3.27
N ALA A 39 2.42 26.09 -2.07
CA ALA A 39 2.52 25.24 -0.88
C ALA A 39 1.15 25.06 -0.22
N ILE A 40 0.97 23.97 0.52
CA ILE A 40 -0.15 23.85 1.44
C ILE A 40 0.17 24.69 2.67
N ILE A 41 -0.72 25.63 2.98
CA ILE A 41 -0.69 26.43 4.21
C ILE A 41 -1.96 26.08 4.98
N PRO A 42 -1.86 25.36 6.09
CA PRO A 42 -3.04 24.88 6.80
C PRO A 42 -3.96 26.02 7.22
N LEU A 43 -5.26 25.79 7.10
CA LEU A 43 -6.36 26.68 7.47
C LEU A 43 -6.39 28.04 6.75
N LEU A 44 -5.46 28.33 5.85
CA LEU A 44 -5.46 29.57 5.08
C LEU A 44 -5.96 29.34 3.65
N PRO A 45 -6.83 30.22 3.11
CA PRO A 45 -7.36 30.10 1.75
C PRO A 45 -6.27 30.03 0.66
N GLU A 46 -5.16 30.76 0.87
CA GLU A 46 -4.00 30.78 -0.03
C GLU A 46 -3.36 29.39 -0.17
N GLY A 47 -3.45 28.56 0.87
CA GLY A 47 -2.93 27.19 0.90
C GLY A 47 -3.80 26.18 0.16
N LEU A 48 -5.04 26.50 -0.23
CA LEU A 48 -5.93 25.58 -0.94
C LEU A 48 -5.37 25.17 -2.31
N PHE A 49 -4.76 26.11 -3.03
CA PHE A 49 -4.13 25.80 -4.31
C PHE A 49 -2.98 24.80 -4.15
N GLY A 50 -2.30 24.84 -3.01
CA GLY A 50 -1.24 23.92 -2.63
C GLY A 50 -1.68 22.45 -2.56
N ILE A 51 -2.97 22.14 -2.37
CA ILE A 51 -3.48 20.76 -2.39
C ILE A 51 -3.13 20.08 -3.72
N ILE A 52 -3.16 20.84 -4.81
CA ILE A 52 -2.85 20.32 -6.16
C ILE A 52 -1.36 20.50 -6.47
N THR A 53 -0.76 21.61 -6.10
CA THR A 53 0.57 21.99 -6.58
C THR A 53 1.73 21.59 -5.67
N SER A 54 1.50 21.45 -4.37
CA SER A 54 2.58 21.15 -3.42
C SER A 54 3.38 19.89 -3.73
N PRO A 55 2.80 18.77 -4.24
CA PRO A 55 3.58 17.59 -4.59
C PRO A 55 4.51 17.78 -5.80
N LEU A 56 4.34 18.86 -6.55
CA LEU A 56 5.22 19.20 -7.69
C LEU A 56 6.37 20.11 -7.29
N LEU A 57 6.35 20.67 -6.08
CA LEU A 57 7.33 21.64 -5.58
C LEU A 57 8.27 20.99 -4.56
N HIS A 58 9.56 21.32 -4.62
CA HIS A 58 10.57 20.73 -3.74
C HIS A 58 11.63 21.77 -3.34
N GLY A 59 12.03 21.75 -2.07
CA GLY A 59 12.94 22.77 -1.53
C GLY A 59 14.39 22.64 -1.96
N ASN A 60 14.86 21.44 -2.31
CA ASN A 60 16.23 21.15 -2.73
C ASN A 60 16.33 19.84 -3.52
N VAL A 61 17.52 19.55 -4.05
CA VAL A 61 17.79 18.35 -4.85
C VAL A 61 17.59 17.06 -4.05
N ASP A 62 18.04 17.00 -2.80
CA ASP A 62 17.91 15.81 -1.96
C ASP A 62 16.44 15.51 -1.71
N HIS A 63 15.62 16.54 -1.50
CA HIS A 63 14.18 16.40 -1.28
C HIS A 63 13.47 15.86 -2.53
N ILE A 64 13.76 16.36 -3.73
CA ILE A 64 13.11 15.86 -4.94
C ILE A 64 13.58 14.44 -5.29
N VAL A 65 14.85 14.11 -5.09
CA VAL A 65 15.38 12.76 -5.35
C VAL A 65 14.77 11.75 -4.39
N SER A 66 14.70 12.08 -3.09
CA SER A 66 14.10 11.19 -2.06
C SER A 66 12.62 10.92 -2.30
N ASN A 67 11.89 11.81 -2.96
CA ASN A 67 10.50 11.59 -3.36
C ASN A 67 10.40 10.88 -4.73
N SER A 68 11.33 11.13 -5.65
CA SER A 68 11.27 10.57 -7.02
C SER A 68 11.35 9.05 -7.02
N ILE A 69 12.26 8.47 -6.26
CA ILE A 69 12.46 7.01 -6.19
C ILE A 69 11.21 6.28 -5.70
N PRO A 70 10.61 6.64 -4.54
CA PRO A 70 9.36 6.04 -4.09
C PRO A 70 8.20 6.24 -5.07
N ILE A 71 8.04 7.43 -5.63
CA ILE A 71 6.95 7.72 -6.58
C ILE A 71 7.02 6.82 -7.81
N ILE A 72 8.20 6.64 -8.41
CA ILE A 72 8.36 5.74 -9.56
C ILE A 72 7.93 4.33 -9.19
N PHE A 73 8.48 3.81 -8.10
CA PHE A 73 8.27 2.42 -7.71
C PHE A 73 6.83 2.14 -7.26
N LEU A 74 6.28 2.99 -6.39
CA LEU A 74 4.94 2.79 -5.84
C LEU A 74 3.84 3.00 -6.88
N LEU A 75 3.98 4.01 -7.76
CA LEU A 75 3.04 4.18 -8.88
C LEU A 75 3.15 3.02 -9.87
N PHE A 76 4.36 2.54 -10.18
CA PHE A 76 4.51 1.35 -11.01
C PHE A 76 3.75 0.16 -10.41
N LEU A 77 3.96 -0.13 -9.13
CA LEU A 77 3.26 -1.22 -8.43
C LEU A 77 1.74 -1.02 -8.44
N LEU A 78 1.28 0.20 -8.18
CA LEU A 78 -0.14 0.53 -8.18
C LEU A 78 -0.79 0.24 -9.54
N TYR A 79 -0.24 0.78 -10.63
CA TYR A 79 -0.80 0.62 -11.97
C TYR A 79 -0.61 -0.77 -12.55
N GLN A 80 0.42 -1.50 -12.11
CA GLN A 80 0.69 -2.87 -12.54
C GLN A 80 -0.26 -3.88 -11.87
N PHE A 81 -0.49 -3.73 -10.57
CA PHE A 81 -1.18 -4.74 -9.77
C PHE A 81 -2.62 -4.35 -9.37
N TYR A 82 -2.96 -3.07 -9.47
CA TYR A 82 -4.29 -2.54 -9.13
C TYR A 82 -4.88 -1.65 -10.24
N PRO A 83 -4.80 -2.04 -11.53
CA PRO A 83 -5.13 -1.17 -12.67
C PRO A 83 -6.56 -0.61 -12.64
N GLU A 84 -7.52 -1.35 -12.07
CA GLU A 84 -8.94 -0.95 -12.00
C GLU A 84 -9.19 0.24 -11.07
N VAL A 85 -8.39 0.37 -10.02
CA VAL A 85 -8.55 1.41 -9.00
C VAL A 85 -7.41 2.44 -8.99
N ALA A 86 -6.34 2.20 -9.76
CA ALA A 86 -5.12 2.99 -9.74
C ALA A 86 -5.36 4.50 -9.90
N ASN A 87 -6.15 4.90 -10.91
CA ASN A 87 -6.45 6.32 -11.12
C ASN A 87 -7.20 6.93 -9.93
N LYS A 88 -8.16 6.19 -9.35
CA LYS A 88 -8.94 6.67 -8.21
C LYS A 88 -8.03 6.81 -6.98
N VAL A 89 -7.20 5.81 -6.70
CA VAL A 89 -6.28 5.83 -5.56
C VAL A 89 -5.27 6.96 -5.70
N PHE A 90 -4.66 7.11 -6.88
CA PHE A 90 -3.67 8.14 -7.10
C PHE A 90 -4.27 9.55 -7.01
N LEU A 91 -5.31 9.86 -7.80
CA LEU A 91 -5.86 11.21 -7.87
C LEU A 91 -6.65 11.60 -6.61
N LEU A 92 -7.55 10.73 -6.15
CA LEU A 92 -8.30 11.02 -4.92
C LEU A 92 -7.39 10.99 -3.70
N GLY A 93 -6.41 10.07 -3.66
CA GLY A 93 -5.43 10.01 -2.57
C GLY A 93 -4.60 11.29 -2.47
N TRP A 94 -4.11 11.80 -3.60
CA TRP A 94 -3.40 13.08 -3.69
C TRP A 94 -4.26 14.22 -3.13
N ILE A 95 -5.46 14.41 -3.67
CA ILE A 95 -6.35 15.51 -3.27
C ILE A 95 -6.79 15.35 -1.81
N SER A 96 -7.21 14.16 -1.40
CA SER A 96 -7.73 13.94 -0.04
C SER A 96 -6.64 14.06 1.03
N SER A 97 -5.41 13.60 0.76
CA SER A 97 -4.30 13.76 1.72
C SER A 97 -3.89 15.23 1.86
N GLY A 98 -3.84 15.97 0.74
CA GLY A 98 -3.58 17.41 0.78
C GLY A 98 -4.69 18.19 1.47
N PHE A 99 -5.94 17.84 1.24
CA PHE A 99 -7.09 18.44 1.92
C PHE A 99 -7.08 18.13 3.43
N LEU A 100 -6.80 16.88 3.80
CA LEU A 100 -6.69 16.49 5.21
C LEU A 100 -5.57 17.28 5.90
N LEU A 101 -4.40 17.42 5.26
CA LEU A 101 -3.33 18.25 5.77
C LEU A 101 -3.75 19.72 5.92
N TRP A 102 -4.51 20.26 4.95
CA TRP A 102 -4.95 21.66 4.98
C TRP A 102 -5.91 21.94 6.14
N ILE A 103 -6.78 21.00 6.53
CA ILE A 103 -7.71 21.19 7.67
C ILE A 103 -7.07 20.89 9.03
N LEU A 104 -5.90 20.25 9.07
CA LEU A 104 -5.20 19.99 10.33
C LEU A 104 -4.49 21.26 10.81
N PRO A 105 -4.72 21.69 12.07
CA PRO A 105 -4.02 22.84 12.61
C PRO A 105 -2.53 22.55 12.74
N PRO A 106 -1.65 23.45 12.27
CA PRO A 106 -0.20 23.30 12.39
C PRO A 106 0.23 23.72 13.81
N ILE A 107 -0.03 22.87 14.78
CA ILE A 107 0.30 23.10 16.19
C ILE A 107 1.52 22.27 16.56
N ASP A 108 2.48 22.88 17.24
CA ASP A 108 3.53 22.17 17.95
C ASP A 108 2.90 21.40 19.12
N ILE A 109 3.14 20.09 19.18
CA ILE A 109 2.49 19.20 20.15
C ILE A 109 2.97 19.47 21.58
N PHE A 110 4.19 19.98 21.75
CA PHE A 110 4.79 20.21 23.08
C PHE A 110 4.53 21.59 23.63
N THR A 111 4.58 22.60 22.75
CA THR A 111 4.38 24.02 23.18
C THR A 111 2.94 24.46 23.03
N GLY A 112 2.15 23.79 22.18
CA GLY A 112 0.79 24.23 21.83
C GLY A 112 0.77 25.46 20.94
N GLU A 113 1.93 25.95 20.49
CA GLU A 113 2.04 27.14 19.66
C GLU A 113 1.67 26.85 18.20
N TYR A 114 1.17 27.85 17.52
CA TYR A 114 0.78 27.79 16.12
C TYR A 114 2.04 27.94 15.24
N LEU A 115 2.36 26.91 14.46
CA LEU A 115 3.49 26.94 13.53
C LEU A 115 3.02 27.37 12.15
N TYR A 116 3.49 28.51 11.68
CA TYR A 116 3.22 28.93 10.30
C TYR A 116 4.16 28.18 9.34
N ASN A 117 3.67 27.10 8.73
CA ASN A 117 4.46 26.23 7.87
C ASN A 117 3.90 26.19 6.44
N CYS A 118 4.79 26.37 5.45
CA CYS A 118 4.50 26.15 4.05
C CYS A 118 4.95 24.73 3.66
N THR A 119 4.00 23.81 3.49
CA THR A 119 4.32 22.40 3.17
C THR A 119 4.37 22.19 1.66
N ILE A 120 5.51 21.69 1.18
CA ILE A 120 5.76 21.30 -0.22
C ILE A 120 6.35 19.88 -0.26
N GLY A 121 6.24 19.22 -1.41
CA GLY A 121 6.82 17.89 -1.66
C GLY A 121 5.77 16.80 -1.86
N ALA A 122 6.17 15.75 -2.57
CA ALA A 122 5.30 14.61 -2.90
C ALA A 122 5.18 13.57 -1.80
N SER A 123 5.81 13.76 -0.64
CA SER A 123 5.88 12.75 0.42
C SER A 123 4.50 12.30 0.93
N GLY A 124 3.52 13.22 1.07
CA GLY A 124 2.15 12.86 1.41
C GLY A 124 1.55 11.84 0.44
N VAL A 125 1.79 12.02 -0.87
CA VAL A 125 1.37 11.07 -1.91
C VAL A 125 2.13 9.74 -1.80
N VAL A 126 3.43 9.77 -1.51
CA VAL A 126 4.24 8.56 -1.24
C VAL A 126 3.60 7.73 -0.12
N TYR A 127 3.21 8.39 0.99
CA TYR A 127 2.55 7.71 2.09
C TYR A 127 1.18 7.14 1.71
N VAL A 128 0.36 7.88 0.93
CA VAL A 128 -0.90 7.33 0.38
C VAL A 128 -0.64 6.03 -0.37
N LEU A 129 0.32 6.03 -1.29
CA LEU A 129 0.63 4.88 -2.14
C LEU A 129 1.17 3.70 -1.34
N ALA A 130 2.13 3.94 -0.45
CA ALA A 130 2.75 2.91 0.38
C ALA A 130 1.72 2.22 1.29
N PHE A 131 0.92 3.01 2.00
CA PHE A 131 -0.09 2.49 2.91
C PHE A 131 -1.26 1.82 2.18
N PHE A 132 -1.67 2.38 1.02
CA PHE A 132 -2.65 1.70 0.17
C PHE A 132 -2.14 0.33 -0.29
N LEU A 133 -0.95 0.24 -0.86
CA LEU A 133 -0.38 -1.00 -1.38
C LEU A 133 -0.21 -2.05 -0.27
N PHE A 134 0.26 -1.62 0.89
CA PHE A 134 0.40 -2.49 2.04
C PHE A 134 -0.96 -3.07 2.49
N PHE A 135 -1.90 -2.21 2.87
CA PHE A 135 -3.18 -2.67 3.40
C PHE A 135 -4.07 -3.32 2.35
N ALA A 136 -4.00 -2.90 1.07
CA ALA A 136 -4.76 -3.53 0.01
C ALA A 136 -4.35 -4.99 -0.22
N GLY A 137 -3.07 -5.35 -0.06
CA GLY A 137 -2.62 -6.73 -0.10
C GLY A 137 -3.11 -7.51 1.11
N VAL A 138 -3.01 -6.93 2.30
CA VAL A 138 -3.48 -7.56 3.56
C VAL A 138 -4.99 -7.81 3.52
N PHE A 139 -5.80 -6.81 3.16
CA PHE A 139 -7.27 -6.93 3.17
C PHE A 139 -7.82 -7.87 2.10
N ARG A 140 -7.11 -8.04 0.97
CA ARG A 140 -7.55 -8.95 -0.11
C ARG A 140 -7.11 -10.39 0.10
N TRP A 141 -6.18 -10.64 1.03
CA TRP A 141 -5.65 -11.97 1.35
C TRP A 141 -5.27 -12.79 0.11
N ASN A 142 -4.64 -12.13 -0.87
CA ASN A 142 -4.16 -12.73 -2.10
C ASN A 142 -2.65 -12.85 -2.04
N MET A 143 -2.08 -14.04 -2.22
CA MET A 143 -0.64 -14.31 -2.06
C MET A 143 0.24 -13.39 -2.90
N LYS A 144 -0.13 -13.13 -4.17
CA LYS A 144 0.58 -12.21 -5.06
C LYS A 144 0.59 -10.77 -4.49
N LEU A 145 -0.55 -10.31 -3.98
CA LEU A 145 -0.68 -8.96 -3.42
C LEU A 145 -0.03 -8.86 -2.03
N LEU A 146 -0.06 -9.94 -1.24
CA LEU A 146 0.68 -10.02 0.03
C LEU A 146 2.20 -9.94 -0.19
N THR A 147 2.73 -10.57 -1.24
CA THR A 147 4.14 -10.41 -1.61
C THR A 147 4.49 -8.96 -1.90
N ILE A 148 3.61 -8.22 -2.61
CA ILE A 148 3.79 -6.78 -2.86
C ILE A 148 3.75 -5.99 -1.55
N SER A 149 2.80 -6.30 -0.66
CA SER A 149 2.73 -5.67 0.68
C SER A 149 4.01 -5.89 1.47
N LEU A 150 4.56 -7.10 1.42
CA LEU A 150 5.84 -7.42 2.07
C LEU A 150 7.00 -6.62 1.47
N LEU A 151 7.07 -6.51 0.13
CA LEU A 151 8.08 -5.69 -0.53
C LEU A 151 7.98 -4.21 -0.11
N VAL A 152 6.75 -3.66 -0.02
CA VAL A 152 6.54 -2.29 0.46
C VAL A 152 7.05 -2.13 1.90
N VAL A 153 6.78 -3.09 2.79
CA VAL A 153 7.29 -3.05 4.17
C VAL A 153 8.82 -3.13 4.22
N LEU A 154 9.43 -4.00 3.44
CA LEU A 154 10.89 -4.16 3.43
C LEU A 154 11.61 -2.90 2.93
N TYR A 155 11.10 -2.25 1.89
CA TYR A 155 11.75 -1.06 1.31
C TYR A 155 11.31 0.26 1.94
N TYR A 156 10.07 0.34 2.42
CA TYR A 156 9.45 1.58 2.89
C TYR A 156 8.93 1.50 4.33
N GLY A 157 9.21 0.43 5.07
CA GLY A 157 8.75 0.28 6.47
C GLY A 157 9.26 1.36 7.41
N SER A 158 10.44 1.92 7.11
CA SER A 158 10.99 3.06 7.86
C SER A 158 10.14 4.34 7.76
N LEU A 159 9.26 4.45 6.75
CA LEU A 159 8.33 5.58 6.64
C LEU A 159 7.41 5.73 7.86
N ILE A 160 7.19 4.66 8.64
CA ILE A 160 6.36 4.72 9.85
C ILE A 160 6.86 5.79 10.84
N TRP A 161 8.18 5.95 10.94
CA TRP A 161 8.79 6.93 11.83
C TRP A 161 8.54 8.37 11.40
N GLY A 162 8.45 8.64 10.11
CA GLY A 162 8.15 9.97 9.58
C GLY A 162 6.71 10.46 9.82
N MET A 163 5.82 9.61 10.37
CA MET A 163 4.47 10.01 10.76
C MET A 163 4.39 10.58 12.18
N PHE A 164 5.49 10.56 12.89
CA PHE A 164 5.58 11.08 14.25
C PHE A 164 6.47 12.33 14.26
N PRO A 165 6.22 13.27 15.17
CA PRO A 165 7.13 14.39 15.39
C PRO A 165 8.53 13.89 15.74
N GLU A 166 9.56 14.41 15.08
CA GLU A 166 10.95 14.01 15.35
C GLU A 166 11.37 14.33 16.78
N GLU A 167 10.78 15.35 17.37
CA GLU A 167 10.99 15.78 18.75
C GLU A 167 10.64 14.69 19.79
N LEU A 168 9.82 13.70 19.41
CA LEU A 168 9.54 12.53 20.27
C LEU A 168 10.75 11.61 20.44
N PHE A 169 11.68 11.63 19.49
CA PHE A 169 12.80 10.68 19.44
C PHE A 169 14.15 11.34 19.65
N TYR A 170 14.26 12.64 19.36
CA TYR A 170 15.52 13.38 19.42
C TYR A 170 15.32 14.75 20.08
N THR A 171 16.28 15.14 20.91
CA THR A 171 16.37 16.52 21.42
C THR A 171 16.92 17.39 20.29
N MET A 172 16.06 18.10 19.61
CA MET A 172 16.42 18.95 18.47
C MET A 172 16.68 20.39 18.91
N ASN A 173 17.78 20.96 18.43
CA ASN A 173 18.07 22.39 18.63
C ASN A 173 17.36 23.28 17.60
N GLU A 174 16.84 22.67 16.53
CA GLU A 174 16.09 23.37 15.47
C GLU A 174 14.81 22.57 15.12
N PRO A 175 13.72 23.27 14.71
CA PRO A 175 12.48 22.60 14.32
C PRO A 175 12.70 21.69 13.11
N SER A 176 12.05 20.53 13.13
CA SER A 176 12.08 19.58 12.02
C SER A 176 11.59 20.24 10.73
N LYS A 177 12.32 19.99 9.63
CA LYS A 177 11.92 20.42 8.27
C LYS A 177 10.92 19.46 7.62
N ILE A 178 10.59 18.36 8.31
CA ILE A 178 9.70 17.30 7.80
C ILE A 178 8.31 17.51 8.38
N SER A 179 7.30 17.62 7.51
CA SER A 179 5.91 17.71 7.95
C SER A 179 5.37 16.31 8.27
N TRP A 180 5.45 15.89 9.53
CA TRP A 180 4.86 14.64 9.98
C TRP A 180 3.32 14.60 9.77
N GLN A 181 2.65 15.75 9.86
CA GLN A 181 1.21 15.86 9.59
C GLN A 181 0.86 15.49 8.14
N ALA A 182 1.70 15.89 7.17
CA ALA A 182 1.53 15.50 5.77
C ALA A 182 1.68 13.99 5.58
N HIS A 183 2.66 13.40 6.25
CA HIS A 183 2.90 11.95 6.22
C HIS A 183 1.75 11.17 6.88
N LEU A 184 1.32 11.58 8.04
CA LEU A 184 0.17 10.98 8.73
C LEU A 184 -1.11 11.10 7.91
N SER A 185 -1.37 12.26 7.30
CA SER A 185 -2.52 12.47 6.42
C SER A 185 -2.48 11.50 5.23
N GLY A 186 -1.32 11.33 4.60
CA GLY A 186 -1.12 10.38 3.53
C GLY A 186 -1.37 8.93 3.95
N ALA A 187 -0.81 8.53 5.09
CA ALA A 187 -0.96 7.18 5.63
C ALA A 187 -2.42 6.84 5.97
N LEU A 188 -3.13 7.76 6.61
CA LEU A 188 -4.55 7.60 6.94
C LEU A 188 -5.39 7.44 5.67
N ILE A 189 -5.24 8.34 4.71
CA ILE A 189 -5.99 8.30 3.44
C ILE A 189 -5.68 7.02 2.66
N GLY A 190 -4.41 6.62 2.56
CA GLY A 190 -4.01 5.37 1.89
C GLY A 190 -4.66 4.14 2.53
N SER A 191 -4.69 4.07 3.86
CA SER A 191 -5.30 2.98 4.62
C SER A 191 -6.82 2.93 4.42
N ILE A 192 -7.50 4.09 4.49
CA ILE A 192 -8.95 4.20 4.24
C ILE A 192 -9.30 3.77 2.81
N MET A 193 -8.53 4.20 1.81
CA MET A 193 -8.76 3.80 0.43
C MET A 193 -8.54 2.30 0.21
N ALA A 194 -7.55 1.70 0.88
CA ALA A 194 -7.35 0.25 0.84
C ALA A 194 -8.57 -0.51 1.37
N PHE A 195 -9.19 0.00 2.43
CA PHE A 195 -10.41 -0.58 2.98
C PHE A 195 -11.62 -0.39 2.05
N ILE A 196 -11.81 0.82 1.49
CA ILE A 196 -12.91 1.12 0.56
C ILE A 196 -12.82 0.22 -0.68
N PHE A 197 -11.62 0.11 -1.28
CA PHE A 197 -11.41 -0.63 -2.52
C PHE A 197 -11.06 -2.11 -2.32
N LYS A 198 -11.17 -2.67 -1.11
CA LYS A 198 -10.80 -4.07 -0.82
C LYS A 198 -11.51 -5.12 -1.67
N LYS A 199 -12.71 -4.80 -2.17
CA LYS A 199 -13.52 -5.70 -3.02
C LYS A 199 -13.30 -5.48 -4.52
N SER A 200 -12.55 -4.45 -4.92
CA SER A 200 -12.30 -4.09 -6.32
C SER A 200 -10.98 -4.72 -6.81
N GLY A 201 -10.94 -5.16 -8.07
CA GLY A 201 -9.75 -5.73 -8.69
C GLY A 201 -9.62 -7.25 -8.53
N GLU A 202 -8.39 -7.78 -8.65
CA GLU A 202 -8.14 -9.23 -8.62
C GLU A 202 -8.68 -9.84 -7.33
N LYS A 203 -9.65 -10.75 -7.48
CA LYS A 203 -10.18 -11.55 -6.37
C LYS A 203 -9.20 -12.68 -6.05
N LYS A 204 -9.25 -13.18 -4.81
CA LYS A 204 -8.55 -14.42 -4.42
C LYS A 204 -8.91 -15.49 -5.44
N LYS A 205 -7.91 -16.06 -6.13
CA LYS A 205 -8.11 -17.24 -6.96
C LYS A 205 -8.47 -18.38 -6.05
N LYS A 206 -9.69 -18.88 -6.21
CA LYS A 206 -10.08 -20.12 -5.54
C LYS A 206 -9.35 -21.28 -6.24
N PHE A 207 -8.72 -22.11 -5.45
CA PHE A 207 -8.16 -23.35 -5.95
C PHE A 207 -9.30 -24.35 -6.24
N ILE A 208 -9.04 -25.31 -7.09
CA ILE A 208 -10.07 -26.27 -7.51
C ILE A 208 -10.70 -27.02 -6.32
N TRP A 209 -9.91 -27.29 -5.29
CA TRP A 209 -10.36 -27.94 -4.05
C TRP A 209 -11.15 -27.04 -3.09
N GLU A 210 -11.20 -25.72 -3.31
CA GLU A 210 -12.05 -24.80 -2.54
C GLU A 210 -13.49 -24.72 -3.06
N PHE A 211 -13.80 -25.42 -4.16
CA PHE A 211 -15.16 -25.53 -4.69
C PHE A 211 -15.86 -26.77 -4.07
N PRO A 212 -17.14 -26.64 -3.70
CA PRO A 212 -17.89 -27.75 -3.10
C PRO A 212 -17.94 -29.01 -3.97
N ASN A 213 -17.89 -28.84 -5.29
CA ASN A 213 -17.93 -29.89 -6.29
C ASN A 213 -16.69 -29.78 -7.19
N TYR A 214 -15.50 -30.00 -6.63
CA TYR A 214 -14.28 -29.94 -7.44
C TYR A 214 -14.04 -31.22 -8.27
N TYR A 215 -14.86 -32.24 -8.10
CA TYR A 215 -14.86 -33.45 -8.91
C TYR A 215 -15.21 -33.11 -10.36
N SER A 216 -14.33 -33.43 -11.29
CA SER A 216 -14.64 -33.46 -12.71
C SER A 216 -15.09 -34.88 -13.09
N GLU A 217 -15.96 -35.00 -14.10
CA GLU A 217 -16.30 -36.33 -14.66
C GLU A 217 -15.05 -37.09 -15.09
N LYS A 218 -14.01 -36.40 -15.52
CA LYS A 218 -12.74 -36.96 -15.92
C LYS A 218 -12.00 -37.60 -14.74
N ASP A 219 -11.99 -36.90 -13.58
CA ASP A 219 -11.33 -37.39 -12.36
C ASP A 219 -12.09 -38.60 -11.81
N ASP A 220 -13.43 -38.59 -11.89
CA ASP A 220 -14.26 -39.70 -11.48
C ASP A 220 -14.02 -40.96 -12.33
N LYS A 221 -13.93 -40.81 -13.66
CA LYS A 221 -13.61 -41.92 -14.57
C LYS A 221 -12.23 -42.52 -14.32
N LEU A 222 -11.22 -41.69 -14.11
CA LEU A 222 -9.86 -42.17 -13.83
C LEU A 222 -9.80 -42.91 -12.48
N TRP A 223 -10.57 -42.42 -11.50
CA TRP A 223 -10.68 -43.07 -10.20
C TRP A 223 -11.41 -44.43 -10.29
N GLN A 224 -12.46 -44.51 -11.10
CA GLN A 224 -13.16 -45.77 -11.35
C GLN A 224 -12.28 -46.76 -12.09
N GLU A 225 -11.58 -46.32 -13.14
CA GLU A 225 -10.62 -47.14 -13.88
C GLU A 225 -9.47 -47.64 -12.96
N TYR A 226 -8.99 -46.78 -12.05
CA TYR A 226 -7.99 -47.18 -11.07
C TYR A 226 -8.53 -48.24 -10.12
N LYS A 227 -9.76 -48.12 -9.63
CA LYS A 227 -10.43 -49.10 -8.77
C LYS A 227 -10.61 -50.44 -9.47
N GLU A 228 -11.02 -50.43 -10.75
CA GLU A 228 -11.20 -51.64 -11.54
C GLU A 228 -9.88 -52.36 -11.77
N ASN A 229 -8.81 -51.64 -12.03
CA ASN A 229 -7.48 -52.19 -12.31
C ASN A 229 -6.71 -52.59 -11.05
N ASN A 230 -7.08 -52.08 -9.88
CA ASN A 230 -6.39 -52.33 -8.61
C ASN A 230 -7.37 -52.70 -7.49
N PRO A 231 -8.17 -53.76 -7.63
CA PRO A 231 -9.18 -54.14 -6.65
C PRO A 231 -8.58 -54.46 -5.28
N ASP A 232 -7.34 -54.92 -5.22
CA ASP A 232 -6.66 -55.31 -3.99
C ASP A 232 -6.35 -54.08 -3.09
N ASP A 233 -6.16 -52.89 -3.67
CA ASP A 233 -5.92 -51.63 -2.94
C ASP A 233 -7.18 -51.18 -2.18
N PHE A 234 -8.35 -51.68 -2.57
CA PHE A 234 -9.65 -51.33 -2.01
C PHE A 234 -10.27 -52.47 -1.18
N LEU A 235 -9.55 -53.58 -1.00
CA LEU A 235 -9.94 -54.56 -0.01
C LEU A 235 -9.92 -53.87 1.36
N GLU A 236 -11.08 -53.78 2.00
CA GLU A 236 -11.17 -53.25 3.35
C GLU A 236 -10.18 -54.02 4.23
N LEU A 237 -9.11 -53.37 4.64
CA LEU A 237 -8.30 -53.86 5.73
C LEU A 237 -9.24 -54.17 6.89
N PRO A 238 -9.13 -55.34 7.56
CA PRO A 238 -10.00 -55.68 8.63
C PRO A 238 -10.05 -54.51 9.61
N TYR A 239 -11.24 -53.95 9.77
CA TYR A 239 -11.53 -52.74 10.57
C TYR A 239 -10.92 -52.95 11.97
N LYS A 240 -9.75 -52.40 12.18
CA LYS A 240 -9.16 -52.32 13.51
C LYS A 240 -9.97 -51.25 14.27
N LYS A 241 -10.80 -51.71 15.20
CA LYS A 241 -11.63 -50.79 16.04
C LYS A 241 -10.74 -49.65 16.49
N ARG A 242 -11.13 -48.43 16.19
CA ARG A 242 -10.46 -47.19 16.60
C ARG A 242 -10.36 -47.07 18.13
N ASP A 243 -11.18 -47.85 18.82
CA ASP A 243 -11.28 -47.94 20.27
C ASP A 243 -9.98 -48.44 20.93
N ASP A 244 -9.23 -49.33 20.25
CA ASP A 244 -8.01 -49.93 20.84
C ASP A 244 -6.87 -48.93 21.10
N ILE A 245 -6.81 -47.82 20.32
CA ILE A 245 -5.76 -46.79 20.50
C ILE A 245 -6.16 -45.80 21.59
N TRP A 246 -7.43 -45.45 21.64
CA TRP A 246 -7.94 -44.49 22.63
C TRP A 246 -8.05 -45.13 24.01
N ASP A 247 -8.51 -46.38 24.08
CA ASP A 247 -8.55 -47.15 25.33
C ASP A 247 -7.15 -47.31 25.93
N HIS A 248 -6.14 -47.59 25.08
CA HIS A 248 -4.75 -47.68 25.52
C HIS A 248 -4.16 -46.33 25.99
N LEU A 249 -4.54 -45.23 25.35
CA LEU A 249 -4.14 -43.88 25.75
C LEU A 249 -4.82 -43.43 27.05
N ASP A 250 -6.08 -43.86 27.29
CA ASP A 250 -6.79 -43.57 28.53
C ASP A 250 -6.26 -44.40 29.71
N GLU A 251 -5.78 -45.63 29.48
CA GLU A 251 -5.06 -46.41 30.48
C GLU A 251 -3.72 -45.77 30.87
N LEU A 252 -3.00 -45.19 29.90
CA LEU A 252 -1.76 -44.47 30.15
C LEU A 252 -1.98 -43.16 30.91
N ARG A 253 -3.13 -42.52 30.75
CA ARG A 253 -3.51 -41.29 31.47
C ARG A 253 -3.95 -41.55 32.94
N LYS A 254 -4.35 -42.77 33.26
CA LYS A 254 -4.79 -43.17 34.61
C LYS A 254 -3.63 -43.64 35.51
N LYS A 255 -2.44 -43.76 34.99
CA LYS A 255 -1.18 -44.00 35.70
C LYS A 255 -0.42 -42.70 35.95
#